data_2284cdb645e96927541975741b2006a4
#
_entry.id   2284cdb645e96927541975741b2006a4
#
_cell.length_a   1.000
_cell.length_b   1.000
_cell.length_c   1.000
_cell.angle_alpha   90.00
_cell.angle_beta   90.00
_cell.angle_gamma   90.00
#
_symmetry.space_group_name_H-M   'P 1'
#
loop_
_entity.id
_entity.type
_entity.pdbx_description
1 polymer ?
#
loop_
_entity_poly.entity_id
_entity_poly.type
_entity_poly.pdbx_seq_one_letter_code
_entity_poly.pdbx_strand_id
1 'polypeptide(L)'
;MICAMRSALCFALTCLASWIQLAAAETCDLLIRGGRVVDGTGSPAYFTDVAVKDGRILALGKLNIPAAATIDAQGLIVAPGFIDVHTHAENIEDLPLAENFLRMGVTTLVLGNCGGSALNVAEFFKKLEAAGISPNVATLIGHNTVRTHVMGGSFMRPPTDEELAKMRSLVEQAMKDGALGLSTGLIYLPGAFAKTEEIIALATAVAAADGIYVSHMRDEGAEIFEALDEVFRIAREAGLRAHVSHIKLSGKASWGRATEVIAAIEKARADGLDVTQDQYTYTASSTGISQLIPETAREGSREEFLAQLADPDKKAKIIGEMKDKLKRGKREDFAYAVIADYDKDTSLNGKNVVEAAKLKRGSDSIDDQIEMILEIQRNGGATGVFFGIDEEDLQRFMQHPNTMFASDSGIRKFQEGIPHPRGYGNNARVLARYVRELKLLRVEEAVRRMTSLPAVTFRLKERGQLREGSRADIVIFDPARIQDRSTFSDPHHYAAGFKAVLVNGVVVVKDDQHTGARPGVIVRRQ
;
A
#
# COMPACT_ATOMS: atom_id res chain seq x y z
N MET A 1 -76.26 -33.03 67.84
CA MET A 1 -76.74 -32.01 66.94
C MET A 1 -75.52 -31.46 66.25
N ILE A 2 -75.46 -31.79 65.20
CA ILE A 2 -75.31 -31.33 64.00
C ILE A 2 -74.16 -30.90 63.24
N CYS A 3 -74.17 -31.33 62.28
CA CYS A 3 -73.89 -30.95 60.90
C CYS A 3 -72.48 -31.08 60.39
N ALA A 4 -72.41 -32.05 59.51
CA ALA A 4 -71.23 -32.28 58.65
C ALA A 4 -71.21 -31.25 57.54
N MET A 5 -70.01 -30.81 57.19
CA MET A 5 -69.73 -30.22 55.85
C MET A 5 -68.43 -30.82 55.31
N ARG A 6 -68.65 -31.59 54.24
CA ARG A 6 -67.58 -32.13 53.41
C ARG A 6 -67.11 -31.05 52.48
N SER A 7 -65.81 -30.75 52.52
CA SER A 7 -65.13 -29.96 51.53
C SER A 7 -64.36 -30.86 50.60
N ALA A 8 -64.76 -30.84 49.34
CA ALA A 8 -64.09 -31.55 48.25
C ALA A 8 -62.77 -30.82 47.89
N LEU A 9 -61.66 -31.53 47.93
CA LEU A 9 -60.36 -31.06 47.51
C LEU A 9 -60.24 -31.36 45.98
N CYS A 10 -60.40 -30.34 45.17
CA CYS A 10 -60.07 -30.41 43.75
C CYS A 10 -58.53 -30.29 43.58
N PHE A 11 -57.89 -31.39 43.23
CA PHE A 11 -56.49 -31.39 42.76
C PHE A 11 -56.49 -30.84 41.31
N ALA A 12 -56.08 -29.58 41.14
CA ALA A 12 -55.73 -29.03 39.84
C ALA A 12 -54.31 -29.49 39.47
N LEU A 13 -54.20 -30.49 38.57
CA LEU A 13 -52.96 -30.82 37.90
C LEU A 13 -52.65 -29.69 36.91
N THR A 14 -51.79 -28.75 37.28
CA THR A 14 -51.16 -27.83 36.35
C THR A 14 -50.02 -28.56 35.64
N CYS A 15 -50.25 -29.00 34.42
CA CYS A 15 -49.20 -29.40 33.47
C CYS A 15 -48.32 -28.19 33.17
N LEU A 16 -47.15 -28.10 33.84
CA LEU A 16 -46.05 -27.27 33.37
C LEU A 16 -45.50 -27.91 32.10
N ALA A 17 -45.98 -27.46 30.95
CA ALA A 17 -45.30 -27.69 29.69
C ALA A 17 -44.03 -26.86 29.71
N SER A 18 -42.92 -27.45 30.11
CA SER A 18 -41.60 -26.90 29.93
C SER A 18 -41.34 -26.79 28.44
N TRP A 19 -41.51 -25.59 27.90
CA TRP A 19 -41.02 -25.24 26.57
C TRP A 19 -39.49 -25.29 26.66
N ILE A 20 -38.90 -26.43 26.31
CA ILE A 20 -37.51 -26.50 25.96
C ILE A 20 -37.42 -25.74 24.64
N GLN A 21 -37.10 -24.47 24.70
CA GLN A 21 -36.58 -23.74 23.57
C GLN A 21 -35.27 -24.46 23.19
N LEU A 22 -35.36 -25.37 22.20
CA LEU A 22 -34.16 -25.80 21.50
C LEU A 22 -33.58 -24.51 20.92
N ALA A 23 -32.54 -23.96 21.56
CA ALA A 23 -31.70 -22.96 20.93
C ALA A 23 -31.24 -23.59 19.61
N ALA A 24 -31.72 -23.05 18.49
CA ALA A 24 -31.27 -23.50 17.20
C ALA A 24 -29.75 -23.48 17.25
N ALA A 25 -29.13 -24.63 16.95
CA ALA A 25 -27.67 -24.70 16.96
C ALA A 25 -27.13 -23.57 16.09
N GLU A 26 -26.31 -22.72 16.66
CA GLU A 26 -25.76 -21.58 15.95
C GLU A 26 -25.04 -22.11 14.70
N THR A 27 -25.46 -21.65 13.52
CA THR A 27 -24.88 -22.05 12.23
C THR A 27 -23.93 -20.98 11.75
N CYS A 28 -22.86 -21.35 11.06
CA CYS A 28 -21.96 -20.40 10.39
C CYS A 28 -22.02 -20.55 8.85
N ASP A 29 -21.62 -19.50 8.16
CA ASP A 29 -21.57 -19.50 6.70
C ASP A 29 -20.39 -20.33 6.19
N LEU A 30 -19.25 -20.20 6.87
CA LEU A 30 -18.02 -20.91 6.54
C LEU A 30 -17.29 -21.37 7.80
N LEU A 31 -16.84 -22.62 7.78
CA LEU A 31 -15.97 -23.18 8.81
C LEU A 31 -14.59 -23.54 8.20
N ILE A 32 -13.54 -22.93 8.69
CA ILE A 32 -12.14 -23.22 8.32
C ILE A 32 -11.62 -24.19 9.38
N ARG A 33 -11.25 -25.41 9.00
CA ARG A 33 -10.92 -26.50 9.92
C ARG A 33 -9.43 -26.80 9.99
N GLY A 34 -8.93 -26.97 11.21
CA GLY A 34 -7.64 -27.59 11.51
C GLY A 34 -6.43 -26.81 11.04
N GLY A 35 -6.59 -25.51 10.77
CA GLY A 35 -5.51 -24.65 10.29
C GLY A 35 -4.50 -24.30 11.41
N ARG A 36 -3.26 -24.04 11.01
CA ARG A 36 -2.27 -23.37 11.86
C ARG A 36 -2.55 -21.86 11.82
N VAL A 37 -3.21 -21.35 12.87
CA VAL A 37 -3.59 -19.94 12.96
C VAL A 37 -2.40 -19.08 13.36
N VAL A 38 -2.12 -18.05 12.54
CA VAL A 38 -1.22 -16.93 12.80
C VAL A 38 -2.10 -15.68 12.88
N ASP A 39 -2.52 -15.32 14.06
CA ASP A 39 -3.63 -14.41 14.32
C ASP A 39 -3.37 -12.91 14.06
N GLY A 40 -2.17 -12.56 13.64
CA GLY A 40 -1.76 -11.19 13.37
C GLY A 40 -1.16 -10.46 14.58
N THR A 41 -1.15 -11.02 15.77
CA THR A 41 -0.59 -10.37 16.96
C THR A 41 0.94 -10.44 17.04
N GLY A 42 1.58 -11.34 16.26
CA GLY A 42 3.00 -11.68 16.38
C GLY A 42 3.26 -12.76 17.42
N SER A 43 2.23 -13.23 18.12
CA SER A 43 2.31 -14.36 19.07
C SER A 43 2.53 -15.68 18.33
N PRO A 44 3.06 -16.72 19.00
CA PRO A 44 3.25 -18.04 18.39
C PRO A 44 1.96 -18.62 17.79
N ALA A 45 2.08 -19.24 16.62
CA ALA A 45 0.96 -19.87 15.94
C ALA A 45 0.39 -21.07 16.74
N TYR A 46 -0.90 -21.31 16.60
CA TYR A 46 -1.63 -22.40 17.25
C TYR A 46 -2.62 -23.08 16.29
N PHE A 47 -3.03 -24.31 16.58
CA PHE A 47 -3.99 -25.06 15.75
C PHE A 47 -5.41 -24.89 16.29
N THR A 48 -6.31 -24.44 15.40
CA THR A 48 -7.71 -24.24 15.77
C THR A 48 -8.59 -24.15 14.52
N ASP A 49 -9.92 -24.20 14.73
CA ASP A 49 -10.90 -23.88 13.69
C ASP A 49 -11.28 -22.41 13.77
N VAL A 50 -11.74 -21.84 12.65
CA VAL A 50 -12.26 -20.48 12.56
C VAL A 50 -13.65 -20.54 11.91
N ALA A 51 -14.68 -20.08 12.62
CA ALA A 51 -16.04 -19.95 12.09
C ALA A 51 -16.30 -18.51 11.63
N VAL A 52 -16.92 -18.37 10.46
CA VAL A 52 -17.31 -17.10 9.85
C VAL A 52 -18.81 -17.05 9.69
N LYS A 53 -19.44 -15.93 10.08
CA LYS A 53 -20.86 -15.66 9.92
C LYS A 53 -21.06 -14.16 9.62
N ASP A 54 -21.94 -13.86 8.66
CA ASP A 54 -22.31 -12.48 8.30
C ASP A 54 -21.10 -11.56 8.08
N GLY A 55 -20.07 -12.09 7.42
CA GLY A 55 -18.84 -11.36 7.11
C GLY A 55 -17.91 -11.09 8.29
N ARG A 56 -18.15 -11.73 9.44
CA ARG A 56 -17.35 -11.58 10.67
C ARG A 56 -16.84 -12.93 11.17
N ILE A 57 -15.78 -12.88 11.95
CA ILE A 57 -15.31 -14.05 12.70
C ILE A 57 -16.26 -14.27 13.87
N LEU A 58 -16.99 -15.40 13.83
CA LEU A 58 -17.94 -15.80 14.84
C LEU A 58 -17.25 -16.36 16.07
N ALA A 59 -16.30 -17.28 15.85
CA ALA A 59 -15.58 -17.96 16.93
C ALA A 59 -14.27 -18.55 16.44
N LEU A 60 -13.32 -18.70 17.38
CA LEU A 60 -12.10 -19.50 17.22
C LEU A 60 -12.07 -20.56 18.33
N GLY A 61 -11.73 -21.81 18.00
CA GLY A 61 -11.70 -22.89 18.97
C GLY A 61 -11.78 -24.25 18.30
N LYS A 62 -11.97 -25.29 19.08
CA LYS A 62 -12.35 -26.61 18.58
C LYS A 62 -13.88 -26.59 18.38
N LEU A 63 -14.32 -26.32 17.16
CA LEU A 63 -15.71 -26.01 16.88
C LEU A 63 -16.47 -27.23 16.34
N ASN A 64 -17.70 -27.43 16.86
CA ASN A 64 -18.66 -28.39 16.34
C ASN A 64 -19.94 -27.64 15.95
N ILE A 65 -19.79 -26.70 15.03
CA ILE A 65 -20.87 -25.83 14.55
C ILE A 65 -21.25 -26.27 13.13
N PRO A 66 -22.55 -26.45 12.81
CA PRO A 66 -23.00 -26.66 11.44
C PRO A 66 -22.59 -25.48 10.54
N ALA A 67 -22.08 -25.76 9.36
CA ALA A 67 -21.61 -24.74 8.43
C ALA A 67 -22.21 -24.96 7.04
N ALA A 68 -22.54 -23.85 6.33
CA ALA A 68 -22.99 -23.91 4.96
C ALA A 68 -21.86 -24.36 4.01
N ALA A 69 -20.62 -24.00 4.33
CA ALA A 69 -19.42 -24.44 3.61
C ALA A 69 -18.27 -24.73 4.59
N THR A 70 -17.34 -25.56 4.14
CA THR A 70 -16.12 -25.89 4.94
C THR A 70 -14.89 -25.81 4.06
N ILE A 71 -13.82 -25.23 4.60
CA ILE A 71 -12.47 -25.29 4.01
C ILE A 71 -11.58 -26.12 4.94
N ASP A 72 -11.01 -27.20 4.42
CA ASP A 72 -9.96 -27.95 5.11
C ASP A 72 -8.65 -27.18 5.02
N ALA A 73 -8.12 -26.76 6.17
CA ALA A 73 -6.89 -26.01 6.30
C ALA A 73 -5.77 -26.81 6.98
N GLN A 74 -5.88 -28.14 7.08
CA GLN A 74 -4.83 -28.98 7.65
C GLN A 74 -3.51 -28.78 6.87
N GLY A 75 -2.42 -28.54 7.61
CA GLY A 75 -1.12 -28.25 7.02
C GLY A 75 -0.94 -26.84 6.47
N LEU A 76 -2.01 -26.02 6.44
CA LEU A 76 -2.00 -24.66 5.93
C LEU A 76 -1.93 -23.63 7.07
N ILE A 77 -1.49 -22.43 6.73
CA ILE A 77 -1.57 -21.26 7.60
C ILE A 77 -2.88 -20.53 7.33
N VAL A 78 -3.56 -20.14 8.41
CA VAL A 78 -4.73 -19.25 8.40
C VAL A 78 -4.33 -17.96 9.09
N ALA A 79 -4.39 -16.84 8.36
CA ALA A 79 -3.96 -15.53 8.88
C ALA A 79 -4.98 -14.45 8.48
N PRO A 80 -4.95 -13.26 9.13
CA PRO A 80 -5.74 -12.12 8.66
C PRO A 80 -5.37 -11.76 7.23
N GLY A 81 -6.31 -11.24 6.46
CA GLY A 81 -6.06 -10.66 5.15
C GLY A 81 -5.03 -9.54 5.22
N PHE A 82 -4.11 -9.50 4.25
CA PHE A 82 -3.04 -8.52 4.25
C PHE A 82 -3.57 -7.13 3.93
N ILE A 83 -2.99 -6.12 4.55
CA ILE A 83 -3.29 -4.70 4.37
C ILE A 83 -2.09 -4.04 3.72
N ASP A 84 -2.26 -3.57 2.50
CA ASP A 84 -1.24 -2.82 1.78
C ASP A 84 -1.46 -1.32 2.00
N VAL A 85 -0.57 -0.70 2.77
CA VAL A 85 -0.67 0.70 3.16
C VAL A 85 -0.15 1.66 2.11
N HIS A 86 0.48 1.13 1.06
CA HIS A 86 1.10 1.93 0.02
C HIS A 86 0.75 1.42 -1.37
N THR A 87 -0.35 1.93 -1.92
CA THR A 87 -0.81 1.55 -3.25
C THR A 87 -1.13 2.77 -4.12
N HIS A 88 -1.04 2.59 -5.44
CA HIS A 88 -1.41 3.52 -6.49
C HIS A 88 -2.53 2.90 -7.33
N ALA A 89 -3.63 2.55 -6.67
CA ALA A 89 -4.75 1.79 -7.21
C ALA A 89 -5.97 2.68 -7.52
N GLU A 90 -5.77 3.94 -7.83
CA GLU A 90 -6.84 4.91 -8.11
C GLU A 90 -7.69 4.51 -9.31
N ASN A 91 -7.15 3.67 -10.21
CA ASN A 91 -7.85 3.10 -11.36
C ASN A 91 -8.74 1.88 -11.02
N ILE A 92 -9.04 1.64 -9.73
CA ILE A 92 -9.85 0.50 -9.28
C ILE A 92 -11.30 0.55 -9.79
N GLU A 93 -11.80 1.73 -10.16
CA GLU A 93 -13.12 1.87 -10.82
C GLU A 93 -13.14 1.10 -12.16
N ASP A 94 -12.06 1.15 -12.92
CA ASP A 94 -11.91 0.47 -14.21
C ASP A 94 -11.53 -1.01 -14.05
N LEU A 95 -10.81 -1.35 -12.98
CA LEU A 95 -10.27 -2.68 -12.71
C LEU A 95 -10.71 -3.20 -11.32
N PRO A 96 -12.02 -3.35 -11.09
CA PRO A 96 -12.58 -3.54 -9.74
C PRO A 96 -12.26 -4.88 -9.08
N LEU A 97 -11.73 -5.84 -9.82
CA LEU A 97 -11.28 -7.11 -9.26
C LEU A 97 -9.93 -6.98 -8.55
N ALA A 98 -9.09 -6.01 -8.93
CA ALA A 98 -7.75 -5.80 -8.36
C ALA A 98 -6.97 -7.12 -8.18
N GLU A 99 -7.00 -7.97 -9.20
CA GLU A 99 -6.64 -9.38 -9.13
C GLU A 99 -5.19 -9.59 -8.68
N ASN A 100 -4.28 -8.72 -9.12
CA ASN A 100 -2.89 -8.76 -8.74
C ASN A 100 -2.67 -8.60 -7.23
N PHE A 101 -3.48 -7.81 -6.54
CA PHE A 101 -3.42 -7.65 -5.09
C PHE A 101 -4.02 -8.84 -4.35
N LEU A 102 -5.23 -9.25 -4.72
CA LEU A 102 -5.92 -10.35 -4.04
C LEU A 102 -5.18 -11.67 -4.18
N ARG A 103 -4.56 -11.93 -5.33
CA ARG A 103 -3.78 -13.15 -5.58
C ARG A 103 -2.42 -13.18 -4.87
N MET A 104 -2.00 -12.10 -4.23
CA MET A 104 -0.88 -12.12 -3.26
C MET A 104 -1.34 -11.95 -1.80
N GLY A 105 -2.67 -12.14 -1.54
CA GLY A 105 -3.25 -12.14 -0.20
C GLY A 105 -3.65 -10.78 0.35
N VAL A 106 -3.55 -9.71 -0.43
CA VAL A 106 -3.92 -8.35 -0.01
C VAL A 106 -5.43 -8.18 -0.12
N THR A 107 -6.09 -7.91 1.00
CA THR A 107 -7.54 -7.75 1.11
C THR A 107 -7.99 -6.31 1.33
N THR A 108 -7.06 -5.44 1.71
CA THR A 108 -7.32 -4.01 1.96
C THR A 108 -6.21 -3.17 1.36
N LEU A 109 -6.61 -2.16 0.58
CA LEU A 109 -5.72 -1.21 -0.10
C LEU A 109 -5.86 0.17 0.52
N VAL A 110 -4.74 0.83 0.80
CA VAL A 110 -4.71 2.26 1.13
C VAL A 110 -4.17 3.01 -0.09
N LEU A 111 -5.04 3.82 -0.70
CA LEU A 111 -4.78 4.64 -1.87
C LEU A 111 -4.37 6.06 -1.48
N GLY A 112 -4.07 6.89 -2.46
CA GLY A 112 -3.78 8.31 -2.24
C GLY A 112 -2.37 8.55 -1.74
N ASN A 113 -1.42 7.67 -2.05
CA ASN A 113 -0.02 7.78 -1.62
C ASN A 113 0.81 8.74 -2.49
N CYS A 114 2.00 9.10 -2.02
CA CYS A 114 2.98 9.93 -2.72
C CYS A 114 2.44 11.27 -3.22
N GLY A 115 1.46 11.84 -2.50
CA GLY A 115 0.86 13.14 -2.82
C GLY A 115 -0.18 13.11 -3.95
N GLY A 116 -0.44 11.96 -4.57
CA GLY A 116 -1.44 11.78 -5.61
C GLY A 116 -2.71 11.11 -5.09
N SER A 117 -3.89 11.67 -5.32
CA SER A 117 -5.16 11.08 -4.90
C SER A 117 -6.34 11.59 -5.71
N ALA A 118 -7.52 11.02 -5.52
CA ALA A 118 -8.76 11.69 -5.87
C ALA A 118 -8.91 12.97 -5.03
N LEU A 119 -9.27 14.09 -5.65
CA LEU A 119 -9.48 15.36 -4.94
C LEU A 119 -10.77 15.34 -4.11
N ASN A 120 -11.86 14.84 -4.69
CA ASN A 120 -13.16 14.71 -4.04
C ASN A 120 -13.32 13.28 -3.51
N VAL A 121 -12.97 13.09 -2.24
CA VAL A 121 -12.97 11.77 -1.59
C VAL A 121 -14.37 11.17 -1.49
N ALA A 122 -15.39 11.98 -1.18
CA ALA A 122 -16.78 11.50 -1.08
C ALA A 122 -17.30 10.98 -2.43
N GLU A 123 -17.03 11.70 -3.51
CA GLU A 123 -17.43 11.29 -4.86
C GLU A 123 -16.69 10.02 -5.30
N PHE A 124 -15.40 9.96 -5.04
CA PHE A 124 -14.59 8.77 -5.33
C PHE A 124 -15.14 7.53 -4.61
N PHE A 125 -15.41 7.63 -3.33
CA PHE A 125 -16.01 6.53 -2.57
C PHE A 125 -17.38 6.12 -3.11
N LYS A 126 -18.23 7.07 -3.46
CA LYS A 126 -19.53 6.79 -4.06
C LYS A 126 -19.42 6.04 -5.40
N LYS A 127 -18.45 6.39 -6.23
CA LYS A 127 -18.18 5.68 -7.50
C LYS A 127 -17.75 4.24 -7.24
N LEU A 128 -16.85 4.01 -6.28
CA LEU A 128 -16.39 2.66 -5.94
C LEU A 128 -17.50 1.80 -5.34
N GLU A 129 -18.35 2.37 -4.48
CA GLU A 129 -19.53 1.68 -3.93
C GLU A 129 -20.51 1.28 -5.04
N ALA A 130 -20.72 2.13 -6.04
CA ALA A 130 -21.60 1.85 -7.19
C ALA A 130 -21.00 0.81 -8.15
N ALA A 131 -19.71 0.83 -8.39
CA ALA A 131 -19.01 -0.13 -9.24
C ALA A 131 -18.95 -1.53 -8.62
N GLY A 132 -18.92 -1.62 -7.29
CA GLY A 132 -18.61 -2.83 -6.54
C GLY A 132 -17.18 -3.28 -6.77
N ILE A 133 -16.41 -3.46 -5.71
CA ILE A 133 -14.97 -3.78 -5.74
C ILE A 133 -14.68 -5.07 -4.99
N SER A 134 -13.61 -5.77 -5.37
CA SER A 134 -13.25 -7.00 -4.67
C SER A 134 -12.46 -6.77 -3.38
N PRO A 135 -11.42 -5.91 -3.30
CA PRO A 135 -10.74 -5.59 -2.04
C PRO A 135 -11.48 -4.48 -1.27
N ASN A 136 -11.20 -4.37 0.02
CA ASN A 136 -11.53 -3.17 0.79
C ASN A 136 -10.62 -2.02 0.38
N VAL A 137 -11.14 -0.79 0.42
CA VAL A 137 -10.40 0.42 0.02
C VAL A 137 -10.52 1.50 1.08
N ALA A 138 -9.38 2.08 1.44
CA ALA A 138 -9.27 3.35 2.13
C ALA A 138 -8.42 4.31 1.30
N THR A 139 -8.43 5.61 1.60
CA THR A 139 -7.61 6.60 0.88
C THR A 139 -7.01 7.65 1.79
N LEU A 140 -5.91 8.22 1.36
CA LEU A 140 -5.33 9.47 1.86
C LEU A 140 -5.75 10.61 0.92
N ILE A 141 -5.65 11.87 1.39
CA ILE A 141 -5.69 13.05 0.51
C ILE A 141 -4.27 13.42 0.12
N GLY A 142 -4.01 13.55 -1.18
CA GLY A 142 -2.69 13.86 -1.72
C GLY A 142 -2.39 15.35 -1.76
N HIS A 143 -1.29 15.78 -1.14
CA HIS A 143 -0.82 17.17 -1.17
C HIS A 143 -0.61 17.68 -2.59
N ASN A 144 0.05 16.90 -3.47
CA ASN A 144 0.34 17.32 -4.85
C ASN A 144 -0.95 17.54 -5.64
N THR A 145 -1.98 16.71 -5.44
CA THR A 145 -3.30 16.89 -6.04
C THR A 145 -3.95 18.19 -5.57
N VAL A 146 -3.97 18.43 -4.25
CA VAL A 146 -4.54 19.65 -3.67
C VAL A 146 -3.81 20.90 -4.16
N ARG A 147 -2.46 20.87 -4.15
CA ARG A 147 -1.61 21.98 -4.58
C ARG A 147 -1.81 22.30 -6.06
N THR A 148 -1.79 21.29 -6.92
CA THR A 148 -2.03 21.46 -8.35
C THR A 148 -3.40 22.09 -8.63
N HIS A 149 -4.45 21.59 -7.92
CA HIS A 149 -5.81 22.10 -8.11
C HIS A 149 -5.94 23.58 -7.71
N VAL A 150 -5.38 23.98 -6.57
CA VAL A 150 -5.54 25.33 -6.04
C VAL A 150 -4.65 26.34 -6.79
N MET A 151 -3.42 25.97 -7.10
CA MET A 151 -2.47 26.86 -7.78
C MET A 151 -2.60 26.83 -9.30
N GLY A 152 -3.30 25.85 -9.89
CA GLY A 152 -3.51 25.71 -11.33
C GLY A 152 -2.32 25.14 -12.09
N GLY A 153 -1.31 24.56 -11.39
CA GLY A 153 -0.14 23.99 -12.04
C GLY A 153 1.02 23.70 -11.08
N SER A 154 2.18 23.39 -11.67
CA SER A 154 3.42 23.07 -10.95
C SER A 154 4.35 24.28 -10.90
N PHE A 155 4.12 25.17 -9.95
CA PHE A 155 4.91 26.42 -9.82
C PHE A 155 5.90 26.34 -8.64
N MET A 156 7.11 26.85 -8.85
CA MET A 156 8.19 26.88 -7.85
C MET A 156 7.93 27.90 -6.72
N ARG A 157 6.97 28.81 -6.88
CA ARG A 157 6.60 29.76 -5.85
C ARG A 157 5.84 29.12 -4.68
N PRO A 158 5.90 29.68 -3.46
CA PRO A 158 5.00 29.31 -2.39
C PRO A 158 3.54 29.69 -2.72
N PRO A 159 2.53 29.07 -2.10
CA PRO A 159 1.15 29.53 -2.18
C PRO A 159 0.99 30.88 -1.51
N THR A 160 0.02 31.68 -1.97
CA THR A 160 -0.46 32.84 -1.21
C THR A 160 -1.25 32.37 0.01
N ASP A 161 -1.52 33.29 0.96
CA ASP A 161 -2.34 32.97 2.14
C ASP A 161 -3.74 32.48 1.76
N GLU A 162 -4.33 33.03 0.69
CA GLU A 162 -5.64 32.58 0.19
C GLU A 162 -5.57 31.19 -0.45
N GLU A 163 -4.50 30.89 -1.21
CA GLU A 163 -4.26 29.57 -1.79
C GLU A 163 -4.05 28.53 -0.68
N LEU A 164 -3.24 28.86 0.34
CA LEU A 164 -2.99 27.97 1.47
C LEU A 164 -4.30 27.71 2.27
N ALA A 165 -5.11 28.73 2.47
CA ALA A 165 -6.42 28.58 3.14
C ALA A 165 -7.36 27.66 2.33
N LYS A 166 -7.37 27.77 1.00
CA LYS A 166 -8.14 26.88 0.12
C LYS A 166 -7.63 25.44 0.16
N MET A 167 -6.30 25.24 0.13
CA MET A 167 -5.69 23.90 0.27
C MET A 167 -6.11 23.28 1.62
N ARG A 168 -6.02 24.02 2.70
CA ARG A 168 -6.43 23.57 4.04
C ARG A 168 -7.89 23.15 4.07
N SER A 169 -8.80 23.96 3.49
CA SER A 169 -10.23 23.65 3.42
C SER A 169 -10.50 22.34 2.65
N LEU A 170 -9.78 22.08 1.57
CA LEU A 170 -9.89 20.82 0.82
C LEU A 170 -9.42 19.62 1.65
N VAL A 171 -8.30 19.76 2.37
CA VAL A 171 -7.81 18.71 3.28
C VAL A 171 -8.83 18.46 4.40
N GLU A 172 -9.36 19.50 5.05
CA GLU A 172 -10.39 19.38 6.07
C GLU A 172 -11.65 18.67 5.55
N GLN A 173 -12.06 18.98 4.30
CA GLN A 173 -13.20 18.32 3.68
C GLN A 173 -12.90 16.83 3.43
N ALA A 174 -11.75 16.50 2.87
CA ALA A 174 -11.36 15.11 2.64
C ALA A 174 -11.33 14.29 3.95
N MET A 175 -10.87 14.89 5.06
CA MET A 175 -10.89 14.24 6.36
C MET A 175 -12.32 14.00 6.87
N LYS A 176 -13.27 14.93 6.63
CA LYS A 176 -14.70 14.74 6.94
C LYS A 176 -15.32 13.64 6.08
N ASP A 177 -14.90 13.52 4.83
CA ASP A 177 -15.38 12.49 3.89
C ASP A 177 -14.85 11.09 4.22
N GLY A 178 -13.88 10.98 5.14
CA GLY A 178 -13.36 9.72 5.66
C GLY A 178 -11.97 9.33 5.17
N ALA A 179 -11.19 10.26 4.60
CA ALA A 179 -9.77 10.03 4.32
C ALA A 179 -9.01 9.71 5.62
N LEU A 180 -8.00 8.84 5.53
CA LEU A 180 -7.19 8.42 6.68
C LEU A 180 -6.17 9.49 7.12
N GLY A 181 -5.76 10.37 6.21
CA GLY A 181 -4.73 11.34 6.45
C GLY A 181 -4.27 12.06 5.19
N LEU A 182 -3.12 12.74 5.29
CA LEU A 182 -2.45 13.47 4.22
C LEU A 182 -1.24 12.70 3.72
N SER A 183 -1.08 12.57 2.40
CA SER A 183 0.16 12.08 1.81
C SER A 183 0.93 13.19 1.09
N THR A 184 2.26 13.07 1.07
CA THR A 184 3.14 13.90 0.25
C THR A 184 4.04 13.05 -0.65
N GLY A 185 4.44 13.59 -1.79
CA GLY A 185 5.49 13.06 -2.65
C GLY A 185 6.46 14.20 -2.96
N LEU A 186 7.46 14.39 -2.10
CA LEU A 186 8.29 15.59 -2.10
C LEU A 186 9.43 15.55 -3.14
N ILE A 187 9.55 14.47 -3.90
CA ILE A 187 10.36 14.40 -5.13
C ILE A 187 9.53 14.63 -6.40
N TYR A 188 8.20 14.65 -6.28
CA TYR A 188 7.31 14.82 -7.41
C TYR A 188 6.77 16.24 -7.49
N LEU A 189 6.61 16.75 -8.72
CA LEU A 189 5.98 18.05 -8.92
C LEU A 189 4.46 17.96 -8.68
N PRO A 190 3.86 18.98 -8.07
CA PRO A 190 4.48 20.21 -7.54
C PRO A 190 5.00 20.10 -6.10
N GLY A 191 4.93 18.94 -5.46
CA GLY A 191 5.33 18.73 -4.05
C GLY A 191 6.80 19.06 -3.79
N ALA A 192 7.69 18.82 -4.78
CA ALA A 192 9.10 19.16 -4.68
C ALA A 192 9.36 20.66 -4.43
N PHE A 193 8.46 21.52 -4.86
CA PHE A 193 8.55 22.98 -4.67
C PHE A 193 7.94 23.46 -3.35
N ALA A 194 7.23 22.59 -2.63
CA ALA A 194 6.61 22.97 -1.36
C ALA A 194 7.65 23.15 -0.26
N LYS A 195 7.46 24.17 0.58
CA LYS A 195 8.23 24.35 1.81
C LYS A 195 7.62 23.51 2.93
N THR A 196 8.43 23.17 3.92
CA THR A 196 8.00 22.39 5.09
C THR A 196 6.84 23.05 5.84
N GLU A 197 6.83 24.39 5.91
CA GLU A 197 5.77 25.18 6.57
C GLU A 197 4.41 24.99 5.89
N GLU A 198 4.36 24.87 4.57
CA GLU A 198 3.14 24.56 3.80
C GLU A 198 2.57 23.20 4.24
N ILE A 199 3.44 22.19 4.32
CA ILE A 199 3.04 20.84 4.73
C ILE A 199 2.54 20.82 6.18
N ILE A 200 3.26 21.51 7.10
CA ILE A 200 2.86 21.63 8.52
C ILE A 200 1.46 22.25 8.64
N ALA A 201 1.17 23.30 7.87
CA ALA A 201 -0.14 23.95 7.90
C ALA A 201 -1.29 23.01 7.49
N LEU A 202 -1.06 22.13 6.49
CA LEU A 202 -2.04 21.14 6.07
C LEU A 202 -2.10 19.94 7.04
N ALA A 203 -0.95 19.47 7.52
CA ALA A 203 -0.87 18.39 8.49
C ALA A 203 -1.56 18.73 9.82
N THR A 204 -1.55 20.00 10.23
CA THR A 204 -2.29 20.47 11.41
C THR A 204 -3.81 20.26 11.26
N ALA A 205 -4.36 20.46 10.06
CA ALA A 205 -5.77 20.17 9.78
C ALA A 205 -6.07 18.65 9.89
N VAL A 206 -5.13 17.81 9.47
CA VAL A 206 -5.22 16.35 9.58
C VAL A 206 -5.12 15.90 11.05
N ALA A 207 -4.22 16.50 11.82
CA ALA A 207 -4.08 16.23 13.26
C ALA A 207 -5.37 16.50 14.04
N ALA A 208 -6.07 17.59 13.73
CA ALA A 208 -7.36 17.93 14.35
C ALA A 208 -8.43 16.85 14.14
N ALA A 209 -8.29 16.03 13.09
CA ALA A 209 -9.16 14.91 12.79
C ALA A 209 -8.54 13.56 13.20
N ASP A 210 -7.45 13.54 14.00
CA ASP A 210 -6.73 12.33 14.38
C ASP A 210 -6.26 11.46 13.18
N GLY A 211 -5.88 12.13 12.10
CA GLY A 211 -5.34 11.49 10.90
C GLY A 211 -3.85 11.16 11.01
N ILE A 212 -3.26 10.71 9.89
CA ILE A 212 -1.85 10.35 9.76
C ILE A 212 -1.19 11.18 8.64
N TYR A 213 0.08 11.51 8.79
CA TYR A 213 0.92 12.06 7.74
C TYR A 213 1.77 10.95 7.12
N VAL A 214 1.71 10.78 5.80
CA VAL A 214 2.41 9.74 5.04
C VAL A 214 3.31 10.41 4.01
N SER A 215 4.61 10.11 4.01
CA SER A 215 5.57 10.84 3.18
C SER A 215 6.44 9.94 2.30
N HIS A 216 6.32 10.11 0.98
CA HIS A 216 7.43 9.91 0.09
C HIS A 216 8.35 11.11 0.30
N MET A 217 9.48 10.89 0.95
CA MET A 217 10.38 11.95 1.41
C MET A 217 11.01 12.74 0.26
N ARG A 218 11.63 13.86 0.58
CA ARG A 218 12.28 14.76 -0.38
C ARG A 218 13.54 14.15 -0.99
N ASP A 219 14.24 13.30 -0.25
CA ASP A 219 15.39 12.53 -0.72
C ASP A 219 15.40 11.15 -0.02
N GLU A 220 15.80 10.14 -0.77
CA GLU A 220 15.93 8.76 -0.28
C GLU A 220 17.37 8.24 -0.49
N GLY A 221 18.30 9.15 -0.73
CA GLY A 221 19.68 8.89 -1.06
C GLY A 221 20.66 9.66 -0.20
N ALA A 222 21.37 10.61 -0.79
CA ALA A 222 22.46 11.34 -0.14
C ALA A 222 21.98 12.20 1.04
N GLU A 223 20.79 12.81 0.92
CA GLU A 223 20.19 13.74 1.90
C GLU A 223 19.06 13.07 2.71
N ILE A 224 19.13 11.74 2.90
CA ILE A 224 18.06 10.99 3.59
C ILE A 224 17.85 11.45 5.03
N PHE A 225 18.88 11.90 5.74
CA PHE A 225 18.75 12.36 7.14
C PHE A 225 18.02 13.69 7.22
N GLU A 226 18.32 14.61 6.33
CA GLU A 226 17.61 15.89 6.19
C GLU A 226 16.15 15.67 5.83
N ALA A 227 15.88 14.71 4.96
CA ALA A 227 14.52 14.34 4.57
C ALA A 227 13.75 13.67 5.73
N LEU A 228 14.40 12.85 6.55
CA LEU A 228 13.82 12.30 7.77
C LEU A 228 13.54 13.39 8.80
N ASP A 229 14.49 14.32 9.00
CA ASP A 229 14.31 15.43 9.93
C ASP A 229 13.14 16.33 9.51
N GLU A 230 12.89 16.51 8.20
CA GLU A 230 11.68 17.19 7.69
C GLU A 230 10.41 16.45 8.10
N VAL A 231 10.35 15.12 7.95
CA VAL A 231 9.20 14.30 8.38
C VAL A 231 8.98 14.41 9.89
N PHE A 232 10.06 14.31 10.68
CA PHE A 232 9.98 14.40 12.13
C PHE A 232 9.56 15.80 12.60
N ARG A 233 10.01 16.85 11.92
CA ARG A 233 9.59 18.23 12.18
C ARG A 233 8.11 18.40 11.89
N ILE A 234 7.60 17.92 10.76
CA ILE A 234 6.18 17.98 10.41
C ILE A 234 5.34 17.25 11.46
N ALA A 235 5.72 16.03 11.84
CA ALA A 235 5.02 15.24 12.84
C ALA A 235 4.96 15.96 14.20
N ARG A 236 6.08 16.55 14.62
CA ARG A 236 6.19 17.26 15.91
C ARG A 236 5.38 18.55 15.94
N GLU A 237 5.54 19.40 14.92
CA GLU A 237 4.91 20.72 14.88
C GLU A 237 3.41 20.64 14.61
N ALA A 238 2.96 19.69 13.81
CA ALA A 238 1.54 19.45 13.57
C ALA A 238 0.87 18.56 14.64
N GLY A 239 1.64 17.83 15.44
CA GLY A 239 1.12 17.00 16.54
C GLY A 239 0.41 15.73 16.08
N LEU A 240 0.95 15.01 15.07
CA LEU A 240 0.33 13.80 14.54
C LEU A 240 1.33 12.67 14.31
N ARG A 241 0.79 11.45 14.10
CA ARG A 241 1.56 10.30 13.67
C ARG A 241 2.13 10.52 12.26
N ALA A 242 3.33 10.00 12.02
CA ALA A 242 3.95 10.00 10.70
C ALA A 242 4.29 8.59 10.20
N HIS A 243 4.26 8.44 8.90
CA HIS A 243 4.65 7.21 8.23
C HIS A 243 5.59 7.53 7.07
N VAL A 244 6.77 6.92 7.08
CA VAL A 244 7.74 7.04 6.00
C VAL A 244 7.43 5.99 4.95
N SER A 245 7.07 6.43 3.75
CA SER A 245 6.76 5.57 2.62
C SER A 245 8.01 4.85 2.11
N HIS A 246 7.86 3.57 1.73
CA HIS A 246 8.83 2.75 0.99
C HIS A 246 10.30 3.03 1.31
N ILE A 247 10.67 3.02 2.59
CA ILE A 247 12.01 3.36 3.05
C ILE A 247 13.10 2.57 2.32
N LYS A 248 14.09 3.27 1.81
CA LYS A 248 15.23 2.71 1.09
C LYS A 248 16.43 3.64 1.09
N LEU A 249 17.58 3.13 0.71
CA LEU A 249 18.75 3.90 0.36
C LEU A 249 18.95 3.82 -1.15
N SER A 250 18.60 4.90 -1.84
CA SER A 250 18.59 4.97 -3.30
C SER A 250 19.94 5.40 -3.86
N GLY A 251 20.57 4.51 -4.64
CA GLY A 251 21.85 4.75 -5.32
C GLY A 251 23.07 4.38 -4.49
N LYS A 252 24.10 3.87 -5.19
CA LYS A 252 25.34 3.31 -4.60
C LYS A 252 26.05 4.24 -3.60
N ALA A 253 25.90 5.56 -3.74
CA ALA A 253 26.54 6.53 -2.85
C ALA A 253 25.98 6.49 -1.42
N SER A 254 24.77 5.96 -1.24
CA SER A 254 24.03 5.93 0.03
C SER A 254 23.99 4.55 0.70
N TRP A 255 24.43 3.49 0.01
CA TRP A 255 24.36 2.13 0.50
C TRP A 255 25.19 1.90 1.77
N GLY A 256 24.78 0.93 2.59
CA GLY A 256 25.43 0.55 3.85
C GLY A 256 25.01 1.39 5.05
N ARG A 257 24.09 2.35 4.90
CA ARG A 257 23.70 3.28 5.96
C ARG A 257 22.35 2.94 6.63
N ALA A 258 21.74 1.81 6.30
CA ALA A 258 20.43 1.46 6.86
C ALA A 258 20.41 1.41 8.39
N THR A 259 21.49 0.99 9.03
CA THR A 259 21.61 0.97 10.51
C THR A 259 21.55 2.39 11.10
N GLU A 260 22.20 3.38 10.46
CA GLU A 260 22.17 4.78 10.90
C GLU A 260 20.77 5.39 10.73
N VAL A 261 20.12 5.08 9.60
CA VAL A 261 18.75 5.53 9.31
C VAL A 261 17.76 4.96 10.33
N ILE A 262 17.86 3.67 10.64
CA ILE A 262 17.03 3.03 11.69
C ILE A 262 17.29 3.70 13.04
N ALA A 263 18.53 3.99 13.39
CA ALA A 263 18.88 4.66 14.64
C ALA A 263 18.27 6.07 14.74
N ALA A 264 18.22 6.82 13.63
CA ALA A 264 17.57 8.14 13.58
C ALA A 264 16.04 8.01 13.81
N ILE A 265 15.37 7.02 13.20
CA ILE A 265 13.95 6.77 13.40
C ILE A 265 13.68 6.36 14.85
N GLU A 266 14.45 5.43 15.42
CA GLU A 266 14.29 4.98 16.80
C GLU A 266 14.55 6.10 17.81
N LYS A 267 15.50 7.00 17.51
CA LYS A 267 15.70 8.20 18.32
C LYS A 267 14.46 9.10 18.31
N ALA A 268 13.89 9.37 17.13
CA ALA A 268 12.67 10.17 17.01
C ALA A 268 11.51 9.54 17.79
N ARG A 269 11.39 8.20 17.76
CA ARG A 269 10.39 7.45 18.54
C ARG A 269 10.65 7.54 20.04
N ALA A 270 11.89 7.43 20.48
CA ALA A 270 12.29 7.60 21.88
C ALA A 270 12.01 9.03 22.39
N ASP A 271 12.11 10.03 21.52
CA ASP A 271 11.77 11.42 21.76
C ASP A 271 10.22 11.66 21.75
N GLY A 272 9.42 10.61 21.60
CA GLY A 272 7.95 10.63 21.73
C GLY A 272 7.17 10.77 20.44
N LEU A 273 7.80 10.71 19.25
CA LEU A 273 7.10 10.70 17.97
C LEU A 273 6.58 9.30 17.64
N ASP A 274 5.34 9.21 17.19
CA ASP A 274 4.78 7.98 16.64
C ASP A 274 5.12 7.89 15.14
N VAL A 275 6.25 7.25 14.84
CA VAL A 275 6.78 7.10 13.47
C VAL A 275 6.87 5.63 13.10
N THR A 276 6.34 5.29 11.93
CA THR A 276 6.44 3.98 11.30
C THR A 276 6.94 4.12 9.87
N GLN A 277 7.26 3.01 9.22
CA GLN A 277 7.65 2.99 7.81
C GLN A 277 7.12 1.75 7.09
N ASP A 278 7.05 1.81 5.76
CA ASP A 278 6.82 0.64 4.92
C ASP A 278 7.98 0.37 3.96
N GLN A 279 7.96 -0.78 3.33
CA GLN A 279 8.97 -1.25 2.40
C GLN A 279 8.40 -2.30 1.45
N TYR A 280 8.80 -2.28 0.17
CA TYR A 280 8.65 -3.42 -0.74
C TYR A 280 9.92 -4.29 -0.76
N THR A 281 9.80 -5.48 -1.33
CA THR A 281 10.77 -6.57 -1.18
C THR A 281 11.71 -6.75 -2.37
N TYR A 282 12.00 -5.69 -3.11
CA TYR A 282 12.79 -5.72 -4.35
C TYR A 282 13.88 -4.64 -4.36
N THR A 283 14.96 -4.90 -5.10
CA THR A 283 16.16 -4.06 -5.19
C THR A 283 16.10 -2.98 -6.26
N ALA A 284 14.91 -2.70 -6.78
CA ALA A 284 14.64 -1.60 -7.70
C ALA A 284 13.39 -0.84 -7.29
N SER A 285 13.29 0.42 -7.67
CA SER A 285 12.08 1.24 -7.55
C SER A 285 11.36 1.37 -8.89
N SER A 286 10.13 1.90 -8.90
CA SER A 286 9.41 2.20 -10.12
C SER A 286 8.69 3.53 -10.01
N THR A 287 8.91 4.40 -11.01
CA THR A 287 8.28 5.71 -11.14
C THR A 287 8.36 6.19 -12.59
N GLY A 288 8.01 7.44 -12.88
CA GLY A 288 8.12 8.01 -14.22
C GLY A 288 9.58 8.24 -14.66
N ILE A 289 9.89 7.94 -15.92
CA ILE A 289 11.20 8.23 -16.55
C ILE A 289 11.56 9.72 -16.42
N SER A 290 10.57 10.60 -16.32
CA SER A 290 10.74 12.03 -16.07
C SER A 290 11.59 12.37 -14.84
N GLN A 291 11.72 11.44 -13.87
CA GLN A 291 12.58 11.64 -12.70
C GLN A 291 14.08 11.73 -13.04
N LEU A 292 14.47 11.34 -14.25
CA LEU A 292 15.83 11.55 -14.77
C LEU A 292 16.09 12.99 -15.20
N ILE A 293 15.03 13.78 -15.50
CA ILE A 293 15.09 15.16 -15.95
C ILE A 293 15.07 16.11 -14.73
N PRO A 294 15.86 17.18 -14.71
CA PRO A 294 15.84 18.16 -13.62
C PRO A 294 14.44 18.71 -13.33
N GLU A 295 14.13 18.95 -12.07
CA GLU A 295 12.83 19.49 -11.64
C GLU A 295 12.57 20.88 -12.25
N THR A 296 13.60 21.74 -12.28
CA THR A 296 13.55 23.08 -12.86
C THR A 296 13.15 23.09 -14.33
N ALA A 297 13.53 22.05 -15.09
CA ALA A 297 13.14 21.90 -16.48
C ALA A 297 11.68 21.44 -16.64
N ARG A 298 11.07 20.87 -15.61
CA ARG A 298 9.71 20.35 -15.61
C ARG A 298 8.70 21.27 -14.90
N GLU A 299 9.13 22.47 -14.50
CA GLU A 299 8.25 23.50 -13.96
C GLU A 299 7.23 23.97 -15.02
N GLY A 300 6.00 24.29 -14.58
CA GLY A 300 4.95 24.80 -15.45
C GLY A 300 4.18 23.73 -16.23
N SER A 301 3.86 24.06 -17.47
CA SER A 301 3.08 23.22 -18.38
C SER A 301 3.98 22.36 -19.28
N ARG A 302 3.34 21.41 -19.98
CA ARG A 302 4.02 20.63 -21.02
C ARG A 302 4.51 21.53 -22.18
N GLU A 303 3.74 22.55 -22.55
CA GLU A 303 4.07 23.51 -23.59
C GLU A 303 5.34 24.28 -23.22
N GLU A 304 5.48 24.70 -21.97
CA GLU A 304 6.67 25.37 -21.46
C GLU A 304 7.90 24.45 -21.47
N PHE A 305 7.73 23.19 -21.09
CA PHE A 305 8.79 22.19 -21.23
C PHE A 305 9.24 22.02 -22.68
N LEU A 306 8.29 21.90 -23.62
CA LEU A 306 8.61 21.79 -25.04
C LEU A 306 9.32 23.03 -25.57
N ALA A 307 8.92 24.24 -25.15
CA ALA A 307 9.57 25.48 -25.47
C ALA A 307 11.01 25.56 -24.94
N GLN A 308 11.28 25.04 -23.74
CA GLN A 308 12.65 24.94 -23.21
C GLN A 308 13.51 23.97 -24.05
N LEU A 309 12.96 22.86 -24.52
CA LEU A 309 13.69 21.93 -25.39
C LEU A 309 13.93 22.47 -26.81
N ALA A 310 13.10 23.43 -27.28
CA ALA A 310 13.29 24.09 -28.58
C ALA A 310 14.35 25.18 -28.52
N ASP A 311 14.67 25.72 -27.35
CA ASP A 311 15.71 26.71 -27.13
C ASP A 311 17.06 26.00 -26.94
N PRO A 312 18.08 26.21 -27.81
CA PRO A 312 19.35 25.50 -27.73
C PRO A 312 20.10 25.71 -26.42
N ASP A 313 20.08 26.90 -25.84
CA ASP A 313 20.82 27.22 -24.62
C ASP A 313 20.15 26.56 -23.39
N LYS A 314 18.84 26.63 -23.32
CA LYS A 314 18.07 25.95 -22.24
C LYS A 314 18.21 24.46 -22.34
N LYS A 315 18.12 23.87 -23.52
CA LYS A 315 18.33 22.45 -23.76
C LYS A 315 19.73 22.00 -23.35
N ALA A 316 20.77 22.78 -23.72
CA ALA A 316 22.15 22.49 -23.32
C ALA A 316 22.32 22.50 -21.79
N LYS A 317 21.66 23.43 -21.09
CA LYS A 317 21.63 23.49 -19.64
C LYS A 317 20.99 22.21 -19.04
N ILE A 318 19.84 21.82 -19.54
CA ILE A 318 19.14 20.57 -19.10
C ILE A 318 20.06 19.36 -19.27
N ILE A 319 20.69 19.21 -20.43
CA ILE A 319 21.64 18.12 -20.71
C ILE A 319 22.81 18.15 -19.72
N GLY A 320 23.38 19.33 -19.44
CA GLY A 320 24.44 19.51 -18.46
C GLY A 320 24.03 19.05 -17.05
N GLU A 321 22.87 19.48 -16.59
CA GLU A 321 22.34 19.10 -15.28
C GLU A 321 22.06 17.59 -15.18
N MET A 322 21.59 16.93 -16.25
CA MET A 322 21.41 15.47 -16.31
C MET A 322 22.75 14.73 -16.22
N LYS A 323 23.80 15.21 -16.91
CA LYS A 323 25.16 14.67 -16.78
C LYS A 323 25.72 14.84 -15.37
N ASP A 324 25.48 15.97 -14.74
CA ASP A 324 25.90 16.22 -13.35
C ASP A 324 25.15 15.35 -12.34
N LYS A 325 23.88 15.05 -12.59
CA LYS A 325 23.09 14.09 -11.80
C LYS A 325 23.71 12.68 -11.83
N LEU A 326 24.13 12.19 -13.01
CA LEU A 326 24.87 10.94 -13.13
C LEU A 326 26.17 10.95 -12.29
N LYS A 327 26.97 12.01 -12.42
CA LYS A 327 28.25 12.15 -11.66
C LYS A 327 28.02 12.14 -10.14
N ARG A 328 27.06 12.94 -9.65
CA ARG A 328 26.69 12.96 -8.23
C ARG A 328 26.24 11.59 -7.74
N GLY A 329 25.48 10.85 -8.55
CA GLY A 329 25.04 9.49 -8.25
C GLY A 329 26.12 8.41 -8.42
N LYS A 330 27.38 8.79 -8.76
CA LYS A 330 28.49 7.86 -9.06
C LYS A 330 28.07 6.81 -10.12
N ARG A 331 27.38 7.26 -11.17
CA ARG A 331 26.91 6.42 -12.27
C ARG A 331 27.62 6.79 -13.56
N GLU A 332 27.95 5.78 -14.37
CA GLU A 332 28.61 5.95 -15.64
C GLU A 332 27.63 6.28 -16.77
N ASP A 333 26.41 5.74 -16.71
CA ASP A 333 25.37 5.86 -17.70
C ASP A 333 23.95 5.68 -17.09
N PHE A 334 22.92 5.62 -17.94
CA PHE A 334 21.52 5.38 -17.55
C PHE A 334 21.07 3.90 -17.67
N ALA A 335 21.97 2.92 -17.70
CA ALA A 335 21.62 1.51 -17.75
C ALA A 335 20.79 1.01 -16.54
N TYR A 336 20.86 1.75 -15.42
CA TYR A 336 20.05 1.45 -14.23
C TYR A 336 18.57 1.78 -14.40
N ALA A 337 18.18 2.52 -15.43
CA ALA A 337 16.81 2.92 -15.71
C ALA A 337 16.27 2.09 -16.89
N VAL A 338 15.27 1.27 -16.62
CA VAL A 338 14.59 0.41 -17.59
C VAL A 338 13.23 1.00 -17.91
N ILE A 339 12.88 1.10 -19.18
CA ILE A 339 11.57 1.57 -19.67
C ILE A 339 10.58 0.43 -19.42
N ALA A 340 9.62 0.64 -18.55
CA ALA A 340 8.66 -0.40 -18.15
C ALA A 340 7.41 -0.38 -19.01
N ASP A 341 6.89 0.82 -19.30
CA ASP A 341 5.68 0.99 -20.08
C ASP A 341 5.73 2.32 -20.84
N TYR A 342 5.75 2.22 -22.17
CA TYR A 342 5.81 3.33 -23.09
C TYR A 342 4.89 3.09 -24.28
N ASP A 343 3.69 3.67 -24.24
CA ASP A 343 2.62 3.44 -25.22
C ASP A 343 2.98 3.85 -26.66
N LYS A 344 3.85 4.86 -26.82
CA LYS A 344 4.22 5.37 -28.15
C LYS A 344 5.13 4.44 -28.93
N ASP A 345 5.88 3.60 -28.20
CA ASP A 345 6.76 2.61 -28.81
C ASP A 345 7.02 1.44 -27.85
N THR A 346 6.14 0.47 -27.87
CA THR A 346 6.21 -0.71 -27.02
C THR A 346 7.45 -1.61 -27.26
N SER A 347 8.17 -1.39 -28.38
CA SER A 347 9.43 -2.10 -28.65
C SER A 347 10.54 -1.73 -27.67
N LEU A 348 10.37 -0.64 -26.93
CA LEU A 348 11.28 -0.17 -25.90
C LEU A 348 10.97 -0.74 -24.51
N ASN A 349 9.78 -1.32 -24.31
CA ASN A 349 9.40 -1.89 -23.01
C ASN A 349 10.35 -3.05 -22.63
N GLY A 350 10.87 -2.99 -21.41
CA GLY A 350 11.88 -3.93 -20.89
C GLY A 350 13.32 -3.60 -21.27
N LYS A 351 13.58 -2.58 -22.10
CA LYS A 351 14.94 -2.13 -22.44
C LYS A 351 15.40 -1.03 -21.47
N ASN A 352 16.66 -1.07 -21.07
CA ASN A 352 17.24 0.07 -20.39
C ASN A 352 17.50 1.23 -21.36
N VAL A 353 17.78 2.42 -20.80
CA VAL A 353 17.95 3.65 -21.61
C VAL A 353 19.12 3.53 -22.59
N VAL A 354 20.20 2.83 -22.23
CA VAL A 354 21.36 2.60 -23.11
C VAL A 354 20.95 1.75 -24.33
N GLU A 355 20.26 0.63 -24.10
CA GLU A 355 19.75 -0.24 -25.15
C GLU A 355 18.74 0.49 -26.05
N ALA A 356 17.88 1.30 -25.45
CA ALA A 356 16.89 2.11 -26.17
C ALA A 356 17.58 3.15 -27.09
N ALA A 357 18.59 3.87 -26.58
CA ALA A 357 19.38 4.82 -27.36
C ALA A 357 20.10 4.13 -28.53
N LYS A 358 20.75 3.01 -28.26
CA LYS A 358 21.43 2.22 -29.31
C LYS A 358 20.46 1.74 -30.40
N LEU A 359 19.27 1.26 -30.01
CA LEU A 359 18.24 0.78 -30.93
C LEU A 359 17.68 1.91 -31.81
N LYS A 360 17.39 3.07 -31.24
CA LYS A 360 16.69 4.17 -31.92
C LYS A 360 17.61 5.22 -32.56
N ARG A 361 18.85 5.36 -32.06
CA ARG A 361 19.80 6.38 -32.49
C ARG A 361 21.09 5.82 -33.08
N GLY A 362 21.28 4.49 -32.97
CA GLY A 362 22.50 3.81 -33.46
C GLY A 362 23.74 4.03 -32.59
N SER A 363 23.61 4.68 -31.45
CA SER A 363 24.70 5.05 -30.52
C SER A 363 24.25 4.88 -29.07
N ASP A 364 25.19 4.56 -28.18
CA ASP A 364 25.01 4.45 -26.73
C ASP A 364 25.76 5.57 -25.98
N SER A 365 26.10 6.66 -26.65
CA SER A 365 26.71 7.83 -26.02
C SER A 365 25.78 8.44 -24.95
N ILE A 366 26.34 9.06 -23.92
CA ILE A 366 25.56 9.75 -22.87
C ILE A 366 24.60 10.78 -23.47
N ASP A 367 25.02 11.48 -24.53
CA ASP A 367 24.18 12.47 -25.19
C ASP A 367 22.97 11.81 -25.89
N ASP A 368 23.15 10.68 -26.54
CA ASP A 368 22.04 9.93 -27.16
C ASP A 368 21.11 9.28 -26.13
N GLN A 369 21.63 8.84 -25.00
CA GLN A 369 20.82 8.37 -23.87
C GLN A 369 19.95 9.49 -23.30
N ILE A 370 20.53 10.70 -23.09
CA ILE A 370 19.78 11.87 -22.62
C ILE A 370 18.72 12.29 -23.67
N GLU A 371 19.08 12.34 -24.94
CA GLU A 371 18.12 12.64 -26.00
C GLU A 371 16.97 11.62 -26.07
N MET A 372 17.24 10.34 -25.77
CA MET A 372 16.20 9.31 -25.69
C MET A 372 15.24 9.58 -24.53
N ILE A 373 15.74 9.95 -23.35
CA ILE A 373 14.94 10.33 -22.19
C ILE A 373 14.06 11.55 -22.51
N LEU A 374 14.64 12.59 -23.10
CA LEU A 374 13.94 13.81 -23.47
C LEU A 374 12.88 13.54 -24.55
N GLU A 375 13.15 12.65 -25.50
CA GLU A 375 12.19 12.23 -26.51
C GLU A 375 11.00 11.49 -25.90
N ILE A 376 11.24 10.53 -25.01
CA ILE A 376 10.19 9.82 -24.27
C ILE A 376 9.31 10.84 -23.53
N GLN A 377 9.92 11.80 -22.81
CA GLN A 377 9.17 12.81 -22.08
C GLN A 377 8.38 13.75 -23.01
N ARG A 378 8.96 14.13 -24.13
CA ARG A 378 8.28 14.94 -25.18
C ARG A 378 7.03 14.24 -25.71
N ASN A 379 7.06 12.93 -25.81
CA ASN A 379 5.99 12.09 -26.35
C ASN A 379 4.97 11.61 -25.29
N GLY A 380 4.99 12.15 -24.07
CA GLY A 380 4.01 11.86 -23.02
C GLY A 380 4.57 11.13 -21.82
N GLY A 381 5.86 10.79 -21.83
CA GLY A 381 6.53 10.07 -20.74
C GLY A 381 6.38 8.55 -20.84
N ALA A 382 7.01 7.86 -19.90
CA ALA A 382 6.95 6.42 -19.72
C ALA A 382 7.11 6.09 -18.23
N THR A 383 6.60 4.95 -17.80
CA THR A 383 6.95 4.36 -16.50
C THR A 383 8.32 3.69 -16.61
N GLY A 384 9.12 3.79 -15.56
CA GLY A 384 10.45 3.16 -15.49
C GLY A 384 10.64 2.29 -14.26
N VAL A 385 11.60 1.38 -14.34
CA VAL A 385 12.14 0.61 -13.22
C VAL A 385 13.59 1.04 -13.02
N PHE A 386 13.96 1.37 -11.77
CA PHE A 386 15.26 1.98 -11.45
C PHE A 386 16.04 1.10 -10.48
N PHE A 387 17.09 0.44 -10.96
CA PHE A 387 17.97 -0.39 -10.16
C PHE A 387 18.91 0.47 -9.33
N GLY A 388 18.78 0.40 -8.01
CA GLY A 388 19.56 1.27 -7.14
C GLY A 388 19.37 1.05 -5.65
N ILE A 389 18.84 -0.11 -5.23
CA ILE A 389 18.64 -0.49 -3.83
C ILE A 389 19.54 -1.68 -3.53
N ASP A 390 20.25 -1.60 -2.42
CA ASP A 390 21.10 -2.68 -1.93
C ASP A 390 20.27 -3.72 -1.15
N GLU A 391 20.57 -5.01 -1.37
CA GLU A 391 19.84 -6.11 -0.70
C GLU A 391 20.14 -6.19 0.80
N GLU A 392 21.36 -5.83 1.25
CA GLU A 392 21.73 -5.85 2.68
C GLU A 392 21.00 -4.73 3.43
N ASP A 393 20.96 -3.53 2.85
CA ASP A 393 20.18 -2.41 3.40
C ASP A 393 18.68 -2.75 3.44
N LEU A 394 18.15 -3.33 2.37
CA LEU A 394 16.77 -3.79 2.29
C LEU A 394 16.45 -4.78 3.41
N GLN A 395 17.29 -5.80 3.61
CA GLN A 395 17.12 -6.76 4.70
C GLN A 395 17.26 -6.12 6.08
N ARG A 396 18.12 -5.13 6.24
CA ARG A 396 18.31 -4.41 7.50
C ARG A 396 17.04 -3.63 7.89
N PHE A 397 16.46 -2.88 6.95
CA PHE A 397 15.15 -2.23 7.16
C PHE A 397 14.05 -3.25 7.43
N MET A 398 14.05 -4.36 6.70
CA MET A 398 13.10 -5.44 6.88
C MET A 398 13.16 -6.09 8.28
N GLN A 399 14.29 -6.10 8.95
CA GLN A 399 14.43 -6.63 10.31
C GLN A 399 13.88 -5.69 11.38
N HIS A 400 13.65 -4.41 11.06
CA HIS A 400 13.13 -3.44 12.02
C HIS A 400 11.64 -3.69 12.32
N PRO A 401 11.20 -3.78 13.60
CA PRO A 401 9.86 -4.23 13.99
C PRO A 401 8.73 -3.30 13.56
N ASN A 402 9.01 -2.03 13.26
CA ASN A 402 8.02 -1.04 12.82
C ASN A 402 8.02 -0.81 11.29
N THR A 403 8.70 -1.67 10.52
CA THR A 403 8.64 -1.68 9.07
C THR A 403 7.51 -2.58 8.59
N MET A 404 6.51 -2.00 7.93
CA MET A 404 5.43 -2.72 7.26
C MET A 404 5.88 -3.23 5.89
N PHE A 405 5.14 -4.18 5.33
CA PHE A 405 5.34 -4.61 3.94
C PHE A 405 4.22 -4.06 3.08
N ALA A 406 4.58 -3.24 2.11
CA ALA A 406 3.67 -2.64 1.16
C ALA A 406 4.22 -2.81 -0.27
N SER A 407 3.35 -2.81 -1.26
CA SER A 407 3.78 -3.10 -2.64
C SER A 407 4.29 -1.88 -3.39
N ASP A 408 3.84 -0.69 -3.02
CA ASP A 408 4.06 0.54 -3.79
C ASP A 408 3.67 0.34 -5.29
N SER A 409 2.54 -0.34 -5.53
CA SER A 409 2.09 -0.70 -6.86
C SER A 409 0.67 -0.24 -7.16
N GLY A 410 0.35 -0.12 -8.45
CA GLY A 410 -1.01 0.05 -8.96
C GLY A 410 -1.68 -1.28 -9.29
N ILE A 411 -2.97 -1.24 -9.64
CA ILE A 411 -3.65 -2.37 -10.25
C ILE A 411 -3.07 -2.55 -11.66
N ARG A 412 -2.71 -3.78 -12.00
CA ARG A 412 -2.06 -4.11 -13.27
C ARG A 412 -3.03 -4.83 -14.19
N LYS A 413 -3.06 -4.39 -15.43
CA LYS A 413 -3.62 -5.19 -16.51
C LYS A 413 -2.62 -6.26 -16.88
N PHE A 414 -3.09 -7.50 -16.92
CA PHE A 414 -2.25 -8.62 -17.23
C PHE A 414 -1.73 -8.54 -18.69
N GLN A 415 -0.43 -8.74 -18.89
CA GLN A 415 0.27 -8.67 -20.18
C GLN A 415 0.40 -7.26 -20.81
N GLU A 416 0.19 -6.18 -20.06
CA GLU A 416 0.52 -4.82 -20.52
C GLU A 416 1.88 -4.36 -19.95
N GLY A 417 2.77 -3.88 -20.83
CA GLY A 417 4.11 -3.39 -20.48
C GLY A 417 5.04 -4.46 -19.86
N ILE A 418 6.12 -4.01 -19.27
CA ILE A 418 7.02 -4.82 -18.42
C ILE A 418 7.11 -4.16 -17.04
N PRO A 419 6.01 -4.21 -16.26
CA PRO A 419 5.93 -3.52 -14.98
C PRO A 419 6.85 -4.12 -13.93
N HIS A 420 7.11 -3.35 -12.89
CA HIS A 420 7.87 -3.83 -11.72
C HIS A 420 7.18 -5.05 -11.08
N PRO A 421 7.92 -6.15 -10.76
CA PRO A 421 7.34 -7.40 -10.23
C PRO A 421 6.66 -7.26 -8.87
N ARG A 422 6.91 -6.17 -8.12
CA ARG A 422 6.27 -5.92 -6.81
C ARG A 422 4.74 -5.88 -6.87
N GLY A 423 4.17 -5.55 -8.04
CA GLY A 423 2.73 -5.55 -8.25
C GLY A 423 2.07 -6.92 -8.27
N TYR A 424 2.85 -7.99 -8.47
CA TYR A 424 2.36 -9.36 -8.53
C TYR A 424 2.85 -10.26 -7.40
N GLY A 425 3.99 -9.92 -6.77
CA GLY A 425 4.69 -10.86 -5.90
C GLY A 425 5.05 -10.35 -4.50
N ASN A 426 4.89 -9.06 -4.19
CA ASN A 426 5.49 -8.46 -2.98
C ASN A 426 5.21 -9.25 -1.69
N ASN A 427 3.97 -9.48 -1.33
CA ASN A 427 3.61 -10.14 -0.07
C ASN A 427 3.93 -11.64 -0.07
N ALA A 428 3.78 -12.31 -1.22
CA ALA A 428 4.20 -13.69 -1.38
C ALA A 428 5.73 -13.84 -1.24
N ARG A 429 6.52 -12.87 -1.75
CA ARG A 429 7.97 -12.83 -1.61
C ARG A 429 8.43 -12.67 -0.16
N VAL A 430 7.71 -11.89 0.66
CA VAL A 430 7.96 -11.86 2.12
C VAL A 430 7.93 -13.27 2.69
N LEU A 431 6.87 -14.02 2.40
CA LEU A 431 6.65 -15.36 2.96
C LEU A 431 7.59 -16.42 2.35
N ALA A 432 7.81 -16.37 1.05
CA ALA A 432 8.67 -17.32 0.34
C ALA A 432 10.15 -17.08 0.64
N ARG A 433 10.67 -15.91 0.25
CA ARG A 433 12.10 -15.62 0.31
C ARG A 433 12.56 -15.31 1.73
N TYR A 434 11.90 -14.38 2.43
CA TYR A 434 12.45 -13.85 3.69
C TYR A 434 12.02 -14.65 4.92
N VAL A 435 10.89 -15.37 4.85
CA VAL A 435 10.48 -16.28 5.94
C VAL A 435 11.01 -17.69 5.69
N ARG A 436 10.63 -18.33 4.56
CA ARG A 436 10.93 -19.74 4.31
C ARG A 436 12.39 -20.00 3.92
N GLU A 437 12.92 -19.27 2.95
CA GLU A 437 14.24 -19.54 2.35
C GLU A 437 15.36 -18.93 3.19
N LEU A 438 15.35 -17.64 3.43
CA LEU A 438 16.40 -16.92 4.17
C LEU A 438 16.24 -16.99 5.68
N LYS A 439 15.04 -17.34 6.19
CA LYS A 439 14.71 -17.39 7.63
C LYS A 439 15.05 -16.08 8.36
N LEU A 440 14.93 -14.97 7.64
CA LEU A 440 15.21 -13.63 8.16
C LEU A 440 14.15 -13.19 9.16
N LEU A 441 12.91 -13.63 8.95
CA LEU A 441 11.75 -13.32 9.77
C LEU A 441 11.03 -14.60 10.18
N ARG A 442 10.41 -14.60 11.37
CA ARG A 442 9.39 -15.59 11.72
C ARG A 442 8.09 -15.27 10.99
N VAL A 443 7.30 -16.29 10.66
CA VAL A 443 6.03 -16.10 9.93
C VAL A 443 5.05 -15.25 10.73
N GLU A 444 5.02 -15.38 12.06
CA GLU A 444 4.17 -14.60 12.95
C GLU A 444 4.48 -13.10 12.84
N GLU A 445 5.76 -12.75 12.79
CA GLU A 445 6.21 -11.38 12.67
C GLU A 445 5.96 -10.82 11.26
N ALA A 446 6.19 -11.61 10.22
CA ALA A 446 5.86 -11.21 8.85
C ALA A 446 4.36 -10.92 8.69
N VAL A 447 3.49 -11.80 9.21
CA VAL A 447 2.03 -11.60 9.19
C VAL A 447 1.65 -10.37 9.99
N ARG A 448 2.17 -10.16 11.21
CA ARG A 448 1.90 -8.97 12.02
C ARG A 448 2.16 -7.67 11.23
N ARG A 449 3.26 -7.61 10.48
CA ARG A 449 3.66 -6.43 9.71
C ARG A 449 2.87 -6.24 8.42
N MET A 450 2.18 -7.26 7.96
CA MET A 450 1.25 -7.19 6.83
C MET A 450 -0.20 -7.01 7.28
N THR A 451 -0.50 -7.03 8.60
CA THR A 451 -1.88 -7.08 9.10
C THR A 451 -2.13 -6.14 10.27
N SER A 452 -1.79 -6.50 11.51
CA SER A 452 -2.13 -5.70 12.69
C SER A 452 -1.31 -4.42 12.83
N LEU A 453 -0.03 -4.42 12.44
CA LEU A 453 0.76 -3.19 12.45
C LEU A 453 0.17 -2.12 11.51
N PRO A 454 -0.13 -2.42 10.22
CA PRO A 454 -0.90 -1.53 9.35
C PRO A 454 -2.23 -1.08 9.97
N ALA A 455 -3.02 -2.04 10.48
CA ALA A 455 -4.34 -1.74 11.03
C ALA A 455 -4.29 -0.76 12.21
N VAL A 456 -3.33 -0.94 13.11
CA VAL A 456 -3.14 -0.04 14.28
C VAL A 456 -2.65 1.33 13.83
N THR A 457 -1.65 1.39 12.96
CA THR A 457 -1.04 2.64 12.49
C THR A 457 -2.05 3.52 11.75
N PHE A 458 -2.82 2.91 10.83
CA PHE A 458 -3.84 3.61 10.03
C PHE A 458 -5.24 3.60 10.67
N ARG A 459 -5.35 3.06 11.90
CA ARG A 459 -6.61 2.98 12.68
C ARG A 459 -7.75 2.30 11.92
N LEU A 460 -7.46 1.22 11.21
CA LEU A 460 -8.44 0.39 10.51
C LEU A 460 -9.12 -0.55 11.50
N LYS A 461 -10.24 -0.12 12.07
CA LYS A 461 -10.95 -0.87 13.11
C LYS A 461 -11.45 -2.21 12.62
N GLU A 462 -11.51 -3.19 13.53
CA GLU A 462 -12.04 -4.55 13.32
C GLU A 462 -11.29 -5.36 12.25
N ARG A 463 -10.06 -4.97 11.87
CA ARG A 463 -9.23 -5.63 10.85
C ARG A 463 -7.82 -5.91 11.35
N GLY A 464 -7.09 -6.75 10.62
CA GLY A 464 -5.69 -7.04 10.89
C GLY A 464 -5.42 -8.09 11.97
N GLN A 465 -6.46 -8.65 12.60
CA GLN A 465 -6.34 -9.74 13.56
C GLN A 465 -7.48 -10.75 13.41
N LEU A 466 -7.18 -12.05 13.63
CA LEU A 466 -8.18 -13.08 13.76
C LEU A 466 -8.68 -13.13 15.21
N ARG A 467 -9.79 -12.44 15.47
CA ARG A 467 -10.48 -12.49 16.77
C ARG A 467 -11.98 -12.41 16.57
N GLU A 468 -12.73 -12.91 17.53
CA GLU A 468 -14.20 -12.83 17.51
C GLU A 468 -14.69 -11.39 17.31
N GLY A 469 -15.69 -11.23 16.48
CA GLY A 469 -16.27 -9.96 16.08
C GLY A 469 -15.50 -9.18 14.99
N SER A 470 -14.25 -9.52 14.68
CA SER A 470 -13.50 -8.88 13.60
C SER A 470 -14.09 -9.21 12.22
N ARG A 471 -13.87 -8.34 11.24
CA ARG A 471 -14.18 -8.62 9.85
C ARG A 471 -13.42 -9.86 9.38
N ALA A 472 -14.10 -10.72 8.66
CA ALA A 472 -13.53 -11.95 8.14
C ALA A 472 -12.75 -11.70 6.83
N ASP A 473 -11.72 -10.87 6.91
CA ASP A 473 -10.66 -10.77 5.90
C ASP A 473 -9.59 -11.80 6.29
N ILE A 474 -9.47 -12.86 5.51
CA ILE A 474 -8.67 -14.04 5.88
C ILE A 474 -7.87 -14.52 4.68
N VAL A 475 -6.62 -14.89 4.90
CA VAL A 475 -5.79 -15.61 3.94
C VAL A 475 -5.47 -17.02 4.44
N ILE A 476 -5.59 -17.99 3.54
CA ILE A 476 -5.23 -19.39 3.80
C ILE A 476 -4.19 -19.76 2.75
N PHE A 477 -2.98 -20.12 3.19
CA PHE A 477 -1.88 -20.42 2.28
C PHE A 477 -1.04 -21.61 2.73
N ASP A 478 -0.42 -22.28 1.77
CA ASP A 478 0.53 -23.35 2.00
C ASP A 478 1.94 -22.77 2.25
N PRO A 479 2.49 -22.87 3.46
CA PRO A 479 3.81 -22.31 3.77
C PRO A 479 4.96 -22.95 2.98
N ALA A 480 4.77 -24.17 2.47
CA ALA A 480 5.76 -24.86 1.64
C ALA A 480 5.69 -24.44 0.16
N ARG A 481 4.51 -24.02 -0.32
CA ARG A 481 4.25 -23.73 -1.75
C ARG A 481 4.09 -22.25 -2.06
N ILE A 482 3.89 -21.39 -1.04
CA ILE A 482 3.76 -19.95 -1.27
C ILE A 482 4.99 -19.43 -2.02
N GLN A 483 4.79 -18.72 -3.15
CA GLN A 483 5.87 -18.28 -4.01
C GLN A 483 5.46 -17.04 -4.81
N ASP A 484 6.38 -16.07 -4.90
CA ASP A 484 6.39 -15.05 -5.95
C ASP A 484 6.97 -15.66 -7.24
N ARG A 485 6.31 -15.42 -8.35
CA ARG A 485 6.73 -15.93 -9.66
C ARG A 485 7.14 -14.82 -10.62
N SER A 486 6.80 -13.59 -10.26
CA SER A 486 7.09 -12.40 -11.05
C SER A 486 8.56 -12.01 -10.96
N THR A 487 9.18 -11.71 -12.11
CA THR A 487 10.57 -11.22 -12.19
C THR A 487 10.63 -9.88 -12.93
N PHE A 488 11.77 -9.20 -12.90
CA PHE A 488 11.95 -7.93 -13.63
C PHE A 488 11.87 -8.08 -15.15
N SER A 489 12.28 -9.23 -15.69
CA SER A 489 12.25 -9.51 -17.13
C SER A 489 10.97 -10.21 -17.58
N ASP A 490 10.25 -10.87 -16.69
CA ASP A 490 9.00 -11.58 -16.95
C ASP A 490 8.03 -11.36 -15.77
N PRO A 491 7.38 -10.17 -15.70
CA PRO A 491 6.63 -9.77 -14.53
C PRO A 491 5.20 -10.33 -14.47
N HIS A 492 4.64 -10.80 -15.61
CA HIS A 492 3.23 -11.17 -15.68
C HIS A 492 2.94 -12.57 -15.12
N HIS A 493 3.34 -12.80 -13.87
CA HIS A 493 3.09 -14.03 -13.14
C HIS A 493 2.49 -13.72 -11.78
N TYR A 494 1.25 -14.17 -11.57
CA TYR A 494 0.63 -14.09 -10.25
C TYR A 494 1.35 -14.97 -9.24
N ALA A 495 1.31 -14.58 -7.96
CA ALA A 495 1.78 -15.41 -6.85
C ALA A 495 1.01 -16.73 -6.79
N ALA A 496 1.61 -17.74 -6.18
CA ALA A 496 1.01 -19.07 -6.01
C ALA A 496 1.12 -19.54 -4.56
N GLY A 497 0.26 -20.52 -4.21
CA GLY A 497 0.24 -21.15 -2.89
C GLY A 497 -0.88 -20.65 -1.98
N PHE A 498 -1.79 -19.80 -2.47
CA PHE A 498 -2.99 -19.39 -1.74
C PHE A 498 -4.13 -20.40 -1.97
N LYS A 499 -4.54 -21.08 -0.90
CA LYS A 499 -5.72 -21.96 -0.92
C LYS A 499 -7.01 -21.16 -1.00
N ALA A 500 -7.12 -20.08 -0.24
CA ALA A 500 -8.24 -19.15 -0.30
C ALA A 500 -7.84 -17.76 0.24
N VAL A 501 -8.47 -16.73 -0.32
CA VAL A 501 -8.48 -15.37 0.20
C VAL A 501 -9.92 -14.95 0.37
N LEU A 502 -10.26 -14.45 1.54
CA LEU A 502 -11.59 -13.97 1.89
C LEU A 502 -11.55 -12.47 2.14
N VAL A 503 -12.54 -11.77 1.63
CA VAL A 503 -12.82 -10.37 1.95
C VAL A 503 -14.22 -10.31 2.55
N ASN A 504 -14.35 -9.74 3.76
CA ASN A 504 -15.62 -9.66 4.46
C ASN A 504 -16.40 -11.00 4.48
N GLY A 505 -15.70 -12.12 4.68
CA GLY A 505 -16.28 -13.46 4.77
C GLY A 505 -16.56 -14.16 3.43
N VAL A 506 -16.41 -13.47 2.30
CA VAL A 506 -16.66 -14.03 0.97
C VAL A 506 -15.34 -14.45 0.33
N VAL A 507 -15.27 -15.66 -0.22
CA VAL A 507 -14.08 -16.18 -0.93
C VAL A 507 -13.92 -15.44 -2.25
N VAL A 508 -12.87 -14.64 -2.37
CA VAL A 508 -12.50 -13.89 -3.58
C VAL A 508 -11.38 -14.55 -4.39
N VAL A 509 -10.54 -15.36 -3.73
CA VAL A 509 -9.55 -16.23 -4.41
C VAL A 509 -9.72 -17.63 -3.87
N LYS A 510 -9.71 -18.62 -4.76
CA LYS A 510 -9.76 -20.05 -4.45
C LYS A 510 -8.74 -20.79 -5.32
N ASP A 511 -7.86 -21.56 -4.68
CA ASP A 511 -6.81 -22.33 -5.36
C ASP A 511 -6.03 -21.46 -6.39
N ASP A 512 -5.52 -20.33 -5.92
CA ASP A 512 -4.79 -19.30 -6.69
C ASP A 512 -5.61 -18.62 -7.81
N GLN A 513 -6.93 -18.81 -7.92
CA GLN A 513 -7.76 -18.20 -8.96
C GLN A 513 -8.79 -17.23 -8.36
N HIS A 514 -8.99 -16.08 -8.99
CA HIS A 514 -10.01 -15.12 -8.60
C HIS A 514 -11.41 -15.66 -8.93
N THR A 515 -12.37 -15.51 -8.01
CA THR A 515 -13.74 -16.04 -8.15
C THR A 515 -14.70 -15.13 -8.89
N GLY A 516 -14.32 -13.86 -9.10
CA GLY A 516 -15.21 -12.82 -9.64
C GLY A 516 -16.04 -12.09 -8.58
N ALA A 517 -16.03 -12.53 -7.32
CA ALA A 517 -16.79 -11.90 -6.24
C ALA A 517 -16.24 -10.50 -5.88
N ARG A 518 -17.15 -9.58 -5.52
CA ARG A 518 -16.83 -8.18 -5.22
C ARG A 518 -17.42 -7.73 -3.87
N PRO A 519 -16.99 -8.35 -2.75
CA PRO A 519 -17.52 -8.06 -1.41
C PRO A 519 -16.78 -6.90 -0.71
N GLY A 520 -15.86 -6.23 -1.38
CA GLY A 520 -15.08 -5.15 -0.82
C GLY A 520 -15.94 -3.95 -0.40
N VAL A 521 -15.47 -3.25 0.62
CA VAL A 521 -16.15 -2.06 1.17
C VAL A 521 -15.17 -0.91 1.30
N ILE A 522 -15.72 0.31 1.37
CA ILE A 522 -14.95 1.49 1.72
C ILE A 522 -14.67 1.50 3.22
N VAL A 523 -13.39 1.63 3.57
CA VAL A 523 -12.93 1.74 4.96
C VAL A 523 -12.61 3.19 5.25
N ARG A 524 -13.53 3.86 5.93
CA ARG A 524 -13.41 5.28 6.29
C ARG A 524 -12.76 5.45 7.66
N ARG A 525 -12.09 6.58 7.85
CA ARG A 525 -11.70 7.05 9.18
C ARG A 525 -12.97 7.24 10.03
N GLN A 526 -12.92 6.80 11.27
CA GLN A 526 -14.04 6.91 12.21
C GLN A 526 -13.75 7.95 13.30
#